data_8ef0945027e9dbc1341aeedfde4817d2
#
_entry.id   8ef0945027e9dbc1341aeedfde4817d2
#
_cell.length_a   1.000
_cell.length_b   1.000
_cell.length_c   1.000
_cell.angle_alpha   90.00
_cell.angle_beta   90.00
_cell.angle_gamma   90.00
#
_symmetry.space_group_name_H-M   'P 1'
#
loop_
_entity.id
_entity.type
_entity.pdbx_description
1 polymer ?
#
loop_
_entity_poly.entity_id
_entity_poly.type
_entity_poly.pdbx_seq_one_letter_code
_entity_poly.pdbx_strand_id
1 'polypeptide(L)'
;MKSSSESTSIKASKITVIIGQILVKYRSIASIIADYDCTIDFVGSPFLVRESSINGKNGSIETLRLDLMDKTTSMYHDADVLVFNTGHWWTHEKTSRGENYYQEGDHVYPRLKVLDAYKRALATWARWVDENIDINKTQVIFRGYSVTHFK
;
A
#
# COMPACT_ATOMS: atom_id res chain seq x y z
N MET A 1 51.80 8.96 14.56
CA MET A 1 50.46 9.49 14.22
C MET A 1 49.78 8.45 13.35
N LYS A 2 48.84 7.70 13.92
CA LYS A 2 48.00 6.74 13.17
C LYS A 2 46.71 7.47 12.83
N SER A 3 46.48 7.73 11.56
CA SER A 3 45.20 8.18 11.05
C SER A 3 44.21 7.03 11.12
N SER A 4 43.25 7.11 12.03
CA SER A 4 42.10 6.23 12.03
C SER A 4 41.13 6.71 10.95
N SER A 5 41.07 5.99 9.83
CA SER A 5 39.99 6.14 8.88
C SER A 5 38.74 5.61 9.53
N GLU A 6 37.85 6.47 10.00
CA GLU A 6 36.45 6.10 10.27
C GLU A 6 35.80 5.71 8.94
N SER A 7 35.65 4.40 8.73
CA SER A 7 34.79 3.91 7.70
C SER A 7 33.34 4.18 8.17
N THR A 8 32.71 5.16 7.59
CA THR A 8 31.28 5.37 7.75
C THR A 8 30.56 4.15 7.15
N SER A 9 30.19 3.20 7.99
CA SER A 9 29.37 2.06 7.59
C SER A 9 28.01 2.63 7.15
N ILE A 10 27.78 2.64 5.85
CA ILE A 10 26.44 2.95 5.31
C ILE A 10 25.55 1.79 5.77
N LYS A 11 24.61 2.10 6.65
CA LYS A 11 23.63 1.11 7.12
C LYS A 11 22.80 0.65 5.93
N ALA A 12 22.67 -0.65 5.73
CA ALA A 12 21.81 -1.21 4.70
C ALA A 12 20.40 -0.63 4.83
N SER A 13 19.87 -0.09 3.74
CA SER A 13 18.53 0.47 3.71
C SER A 13 17.59 -0.49 3.00
N LYS A 14 16.45 -0.76 3.61
CA LYS A 14 15.37 -1.53 3.01
C LYS A 14 14.27 -0.58 2.55
N ILE A 15 14.05 -0.56 1.23
CA ILE A 15 12.98 0.22 0.61
C ILE A 15 11.87 -0.73 0.18
N THR A 16 10.65 -0.51 0.66
CA THR A 16 9.50 -1.28 0.21
C THR A 16 8.52 -0.38 -0.53
N VAL A 17 8.18 -0.76 -1.76
CA VAL A 17 7.24 -0.04 -2.62
C VAL A 17 5.92 -0.81 -2.66
N ILE A 18 4.88 -0.23 -2.09
CA ILE A 18 3.53 -0.77 -2.09
C ILE A 18 2.80 -0.19 -3.29
N ILE A 19 2.50 -1.02 -4.26
CA ILE A 19 1.86 -0.60 -5.51
C ILE A 19 0.66 -1.50 -5.82
N GLY A 20 -0.25 -0.96 -6.61
CA GLY A 20 -1.28 -1.73 -7.26
C GLY A 20 -0.67 -2.84 -8.11
N GLN A 21 -1.52 -3.78 -8.54
CA GLN A 21 -1.12 -4.98 -9.26
C GLN A 21 -0.08 -4.70 -10.34
N ILE A 22 1.11 -5.23 -10.17
CA ILE A 22 2.11 -5.25 -11.25
C ILE A 22 1.63 -6.32 -12.23
N LEU A 23 1.33 -5.92 -13.46
CA LEU A 23 1.02 -6.81 -14.59
C LEU A 23 2.25 -7.61 -15.06
N VAL A 24 3.27 -7.69 -14.27
CA VAL A 24 4.46 -8.46 -14.57
C VAL A 24 4.60 -9.52 -13.50
N LYS A 25 4.73 -10.73 -13.93
CA LYS A 25 5.12 -11.92 -13.18
C LYS A 25 6.53 -11.76 -12.56
N TYR A 26 6.73 -10.70 -11.76
CA TYR A 26 7.93 -10.56 -10.97
C TYR A 26 7.66 -11.15 -9.59
N ARG A 27 8.14 -12.36 -9.38
CA ARG A 27 8.67 -12.78 -8.08
C ARG A 27 9.54 -11.63 -7.59
N SER A 28 9.39 -11.26 -6.31
CA SER A 28 10.13 -10.21 -5.63
C SER A 28 11.46 -9.90 -6.34
N ILE A 29 11.53 -8.75 -7.01
CA ILE A 29 12.81 -8.24 -7.46
C ILE A 29 13.43 -7.64 -6.20
N ALA A 30 14.11 -8.47 -5.42
CA ALA A 30 15.17 -7.99 -4.59
C ALA A 30 16.27 -7.56 -5.57
N SER A 31 16.17 -6.37 -6.12
CA SER A 31 17.28 -5.74 -6.80
C SER A 31 18.22 -5.28 -5.70
N ILE A 32 19.19 -6.14 -5.38
CA ILE A 32 20.35 -5.75 -4.60
C ILE A 32 21.05 -4.72 -5.47
N ILE A 33 20.97 -3.45 -5.09
CA ILE A 33 21.89 -2.46 -5.61
C ILE A 33 23.18 -2.68 -4.81
N ALA A 34 24.01 -3.61 -5.32
CA ALA A 34 25.17 -4.16 -4.62
C ALA A 34 26.15 -3.06 -4.15
N ASP A 35 26.21 -1.93 -4.87
CA ASP A 35 27.08 -0.80 -4.55
C ASP A 35 26.64 0.00 -3.31
N TYR A 36 25.38 -0.16 -2.86
CA TYR A 36 24.81 0.63 -1.77
C TYR A 36 24.27 -0.20 -0.60
N ASP A 37 24.42 -1.53 -0.65
CA ASP A 37 23.88 -2.47 0.36
C ASP A 37 22.39 -2.15 0.69
N CYS A 38 21.60 -1.95 -0.36
CA CYS A 38 20.20 -1.56 -0.29
C CYS A 38 19.33 -2.61 -0.98
N THR A 39 18.20 -2.96 -0.37
CA THR A 39 17.17 -3.84 -0.96
C THR A 39 15.94 -3.04 -1.32
N ILE A 40 15.33 -3.36 -2.47
CA ILE A 40 14.04 -2.79 -2.87
C ILE A 40 13.03 -3.94 -3.03
N ASP A 41 12.00 -3.91 -2.22
CA ASP A 41 10.90 -4.87 -2.27
C ASP A 41 9.65 -4.23 -2.87
N PHE A 42 8.91 -5.01 -3.68
CA PHE A 42 7.62 -4.59 -4.22
C PHE A 42 6.51 -5.44 -3.61
N VAL A 43 5.51 -4.80 -3.03
CA VAL A 43 4.35 -5.44 -2.42
C VAL A 43 3.09 -5.00 -3.13
N GLY A 44 2.32 -5.98 -3.65
CA GLY A 44 1.05 -5.74 -4.33
C GLY A 44 -0.08 -5.48 -3.33
N SER A 45 -0.56 -4.24 -3.25
CA SER A 45 -1.74 -3.85 -2.48
C SER A 45 -2.49 -2.73 -3.21
N PRO A 46 -3.42 -3.07 -4.11
CA PRO A 46 -4.05 -2.11 -5.01
C PRO A 46 -4.80 -1.01 -4.28
N PHE A 47 -5.50 -1.34 -3.20
CA PHE A 47 -6.44 -0.45 -2.54
C PHE A 47 -5.99 0.02 -1.15
N LEU A 48 -4.80 -0.37 -0.66
CA LEU A 48 -4.34 -0.20 0.73
C LEU A 48 -5.16 -1.00 1.75
N VAL A 49 -6.44 -1.15 1.51
CA VAL A 49 -7.42 -1.79 2.37
C VAL A 49 -7.78 -3.18 1.85
N ARG A 50 -8.37 -3.98 2.70
CA ARG A 50 -8.53 -5.43 2.48
C ARG A 50 -9.66 -5.75 1.53
N GLU A 51 -9.35 -6.49 0.48
CA GLU A 51 -10.35 -7.23 -0.29
C GLU A 51 -10.88 -8.41 0.54
N SER A 52 -12.17 -8.59 0.55
CA SER A 52 -12.89 -9.62 1.33
C SER A 52 -14.05 -10.18 0.52
N SER A 53 -14.60 -11.27 1.00
CA SER A 53 -15.83 -11.85 0.44
C SER A 53 -16.79 -12.20 1.56
N ILE A 54 -18.07 -11.97 1.32
CA ILE A 54 -19.17 -12.34 2.21
C ILE A 54 -20.07 -13.35 1.53
N ASN A 55 -20.57 -14.32 2.28
CA ASN A 55 -21.53 -15.30 1.77
C ASN A 55 -22.91 -14.66 1.71
N GLY A 56 -23.41 -14.43 0.50
CA GLY A 56 -24.78 -14.00 0.25
C GLY A 56 -25.72 -15.16 -0.08
N LYS A 57 -27.02 -14.88 -0.15
CA LYS A 57 -28.04 -15.91 -0.50
C LYS A 57 -27.83 -16.51 -1.90
N ASN A 58 -27.21 -15.78 -2.81
CA ASN A 58 -27.00 -16.15 -4.22
C ASN A 58 -25.52 -16.40 -4.56
N GLY A 59 -24.67 -16.68 -3.56
CA GLY A 59 -23.23 -16.88 -3.75
C GLY A 59 -22.37 -15.91 -2.96
N SER A 60 -21.06 -15.94 -3.20
CA SER A 60 -20.10 -15.04 -2.56
C SER A 60 -20.11 -13.67 -3.24
N ILE A 61 -20.17 -12.62 -2.44
CA ILE A 61 -20.09 -11.23 -2.88
C ILE A 61 -18.72 -10.70 -2.46
N GLU A 62 -17.96 -10.21 -3.41
CA GLU A 62 -16.67 -9.54 -3.14
C GLU A 62 -16.92 -8.14 -2.58
N THR A 63 -16.20 -7.81 -1.51
CA THR A 63 -16.28 -6.49 -0.87
C THR A 63 -14.89 -5.93 -0.62
N LEU A 64 -14.82 -4.60 -0.52
CA LEU A 64 -13.62 -3.87 -0.13
C LEU A 64 -13.82 -3.29 1.27
N ARG A 65 -13.07 -3.80 2.26
CA ARG A 65 -13.13 -3.42 3.68
C ARG A 65 -12.39 -2.11 3.90
N LEU A 66 -13.12 -1.00 3.87
CA LEU A 66 -12.54 0.35 4.03
C LEU A 66 -11.94 0.58 5.43
N ASP A 67 -12.35 -0.21 6.40
CA ASP A 67 -11.97 -0.14 7.81
C ASP A 67 -10.77 -1.02 8.20
N LEU A 68 -10.28 -1.86 7.28
CA LEU A 68 -9.18 -2.78 7.55
C LEU A 68 -8.05 -2.63 6.52
N MET A 69 -6.82 -2.51 7.00
CA MET A 69 -5.64 -2.56 6.13
C MET A 69 -5.51 -3.91 5.43
N ASP A 70 -4.87 -3.89 4.26
CA ASP A 70 -4.55 -5.11 3.55
C ASP A 70 -3.65 -6.05 4.38
N LYS A 71 -3.74 -7.35 4.11
CA LYS A 71 -2.98 -8.37 4.85
C LYS A 71 -1.47 -8.29 4.62
N THR A 72 -1.04 -7.62 3.56
CA THR A 72 0.36 -7.45 3.20
C THR A 72 1.14 -6.53 4.15
N THR A 73 0.48 -5.85 5.09
CA THR A 73 1.13 -4.95 6.07
C THR A 73 2.24 -5.64 6.86
N SER A 74 2.13 -6.94 7.13
CA SER A 74 3.17 -7.72 7.81
C SER A 74 4.46 -7.89 6.99
N MET A 75 4.43 -7.62 5.68
CA MET A 75 5.57 -7.82 4.78
C MET A 75 6.53 -6.63 4.74
N TYR A 76 6.13 -5.47 5.23
CA TYR A 76 6.89 -4.24 5.05
C TYR A 76 6.99 -3.34 6.30
N HIS A 77 6.53 -3.82 7.46
CA HIS A 77 6.57 -3.04 8.71
C HIS A 77 8.00 -2.75 9.22
N ASP A 78 9.01 -3.45 8.72
CA ASP A 78 10.42 -3.34 9.09
C ASP A 78 11.27 -2.57 8.06
N ALA A 79 10.64 -1.94 7.07
CA ALA A 79 11.34 -1.17 6.05
C ALA A 79 11.85 0.18 6.58
N ASP A 80 13.01 0.63 6.11
CA ASP A 80 13.53 1.98 6.39
C ASP A 80 12.79 3.05 5.60
N VAL A 81 12.30 2.71 4.41
CA VAL A 81 11.51 3.60 3.56
C VAL A 81 10.30 2.84 3.02
N LEU A 82 9.11 3.37 3.24
CA LEU A 82 7.83 2.87 2.70
C LEU A 82 7.30 3.84 1.65
N VAL A 83 7.06 3.35 0.45
CA VAL A 83 6.46 4.14 -0.64
C VAL A 83 5.10 3.58 -1.02
N PHE A 84 4.04 4.30 -0.69
CA PHE A 84 2.66 3.93 -1.05
C PHE A 84 2.25 4.60 -2.37
N ASN A 85 1.81 3.81 -3.34
CA ASN A 85 1.40 4.29 -4.66
C ASN A 85 0.14 3.54 -5.14
N THR A 86 -1.03 4.02 -4.76
CA THR A 86 -2.30 3.29 -4.95
C THR A 86 -3.39 4.08 -5.70
N GLY A 87 -3.23 5.38 -5.85
CA GLY A 87 -4.28 6.27 -6.36
C GLY A 87 -4.96 5.83 -7.66
N HIS A 88 -4.22 5.27 -8.61
CA HIS A 88 -4.78 4.89 -9.91
C HIS A 88 -5.64 3.60 -9.88
N TRP A 89 -5.72 2.91 -8.78
CA TRP A 89 -6.61 1.76 -8.63
C TRP A 89 -8.01 2.17 -8.23
N TRP A 90 -8.15 3.37 -7.69
CA TRP A 90 -9.42 3.97 -7.31
C TRP A 90 -10.09 4.69 -8.49
N THR A 91 -9.99 4.09 -9.69
CA THR A 91 -10.64 4.59 -10.90
C THR A 91 -12.04 4.04 -11.02
N HIS A 92 -12.88 4.77 -11.75
CA HIS A 92 -14.27 4.38 -12.00
C HIS A 92 -14.42 2.97 -12.59
N GLU A 93 -13.47 2.49 -13.41
CA GLU A 93 -13.55 1.17 -14.04
C GLU A 93 -13.39 0.01 -13.06
N LYS A 94 -12.51 0.15 -12.06
CA LYS A 94 -12.19 -0.92 -11.09
C LYS A 94 -13.05 -0.89 -9.85
N THR A 95 -13.54 0.30 -9.49
CA THR A 95 -14.37 0.55 -8.31
C THR A 95 -15.78 1.03 -8.69
N SER A 96 -16.11 1.05 -9.98
CA SER A 96 -17.36 1.60 -10.54
C SER A 96 -18.62 0.89 -10.07
N ARG A 97 -18.47 -0.34 -9.61
CA ARG A 97 -19.60 -1.10 -9.07
C ARG A 97 -20.10 -0.53 -7.76
N GLY A 98 -19.59 0.51 -7.16
CA GLY A 98 -19.98 1.21 -5.94
C GLY A 98 -21.26 0.80 -5.21
N GLU A 99 -21.95 -0.21 -5.74
CA GLU A 99 -23.16 -0.84 -5.24
C GLU A 99 -22.79 -2.15 -4.59
N ASN A 100 -23.08 -2.27 -3.27
CA ASN A 100 -22.81 -3.47 -2.46
C ASN A 100 -21.33 -3.94 -2.52
N TYR A 101 -20.39 -3.02 -2.74
CA TYR A 101 -18.99 -3.35 -2.86
C TYR A 101 -18.16 -2.86 -1.67
N TYR A 102 -18.44 -1.67 -1.15
CA TYR A 102 -17.72 -1.11 -0.01
C TYR A 102 -18.33 -1.55 1.31
N GLN A 103 -17.46 -1.89 2.29
CA GLN A 103 -17.88 -2.41 3.58
C GLN A 103 -17.07 -1.79 4.72
N GLU A 104 -17.73 -1.46 5.84
CA GLU A 104 -17.11 -1.12 7.13
C GLU A 104 -17.82 -1.92 8.22
N GLY A 105 -17.06 -2.67 9.04
CA GLY A 105 -17.64 -3.62 9.99
C GLY A 105 -18.58 -4.61 9.29
N ASP A 106 -19.79 -4.72 9.78
CA ASP A 106 -20.84 -5.57 9.19
C ASP A 106 -21.71 -4.82 8.18
N HIS A 107 -21.47 -3.53 7.97
CA HIS A 107 -22.24 -2.70 7.07
C HIS A 107 -21.64 -2.70 5.66
N VAL A 108 -22.41 -3.27 4.70
CA VAL A 108 -22.14 -3.16 3.27
C VAL A 108 -22.92 -1.97 2.74
N TYR A 109 -22.24 -1.02 2.11
CA TYR A 109 -22.88 0.16 1.53
C TYR A 109 -23.66 -0.22 0.27
N PRO A 110 -25.00 -0.01 0.24
CA PRO A 110 -25.78 -0.24 -0.98
C PRO A 110 -25.25 0.60 -2.15
N ARG A 111 -24.80 1.80 -1.86
CA ARG A 111 -24.13 2.70 -2.81
C ARG A 111 -23.19 3.64 -2.06
N LEU A 112 -21.95 3.74 -2.52
CA LEU A 112 -20.98 4.71 -2.03
C LEU A 112 -20.15 5.23 -3.22
N LYS A 113 -19.93 6.55 -3.27
CA LYS A 113 -19.07 7.13 -4.31
C LYS A 113 -17.62 6.74 -4.08
N VAL A 114 -16.91 6.44 -5.16
CA VAL A 114 -15.51 6.02 -5.11
C VAL A 114 -14.61 7.00 -4.34
N LEU A 115 -14.85 8.31 -4.50
CA LEU A 115 -14.08 9.33 -3.80
C LEU A 115 -14.28 9.29 -2.29
N ASP A 116 -15.52 9.05 -1.83
CA ASP A 116 -15.82 8.93 -0.41
C ASP A 116 -15.27 7.63 0.17
N ALA A 117 -15.32 6.54 -0.58
CA ALA A 117 -14.68 5.29 -0.23
C ALA A 117 -13.15 5.43 -0.12
N TYR A 118 -12.54 6.12 -1.08
CA TYR A 118 -11.09 6.39 -1.07
C TYR A 118 -10.66 7.22 0.16
N LYS A 119 -11.42 8.27 0.51
CA LYS A 119 -11.16 9.06 1.71
C LYS A 119 -11.20 8.20 2.99
N ARG A 120 -12.14 7.27 3.08
CA ARG A 120 -12.25 6.33 4.22
C ARG A 120 -11.06 5.38 4.27
N ALA A 121 -10.69 4.81 3.13
CA ALA A 121 -9.50 3.96 3.02
C ALA A 121 -8.22 4.70 3.41
N LEU A 122 -8.06 5.95 2.99
CA LEU A 122 -6.94 6.80 3.40
C LEU A 122 -6.94 7.10 4.90
N ALA A 123 -8.11 7.30 5.52
CA ALA A 123 -8.20 7.49 6.96
C ALA A 123 -7.79 6.22 7.73
N THR A 124 -8.15 5.04 7.22
CA THR A 124 -7.72 3.75 7.78
C THR A 124 -6.21 3.55 7.62
N TRP A 125 -5.65 3.89 6.45
CA TRP A 125 -4.21 3.84 6.21
C TRP A 125 -3.45 4.81 7.13
N ALA A 126 -3.90 6.06 7.26
CA ALA A 126 -3.24 7.05 8.10
C ALA A 126 -3.19 6.60 9.56
N ARG A 127 -4.31 6.12 10.09
CA ARG A 127 -4.37 5.55 11.45
C ARG A 127 -3.41 4.39 11.63
N TRP A 128 -3.36 3.48 10.64
CA TRP A 128 -2.43 2.35 10.70
C TRP A 128 -0.98 2.81 10.71
N VAL A 129 -0.61 3.82 9.92
CA VAL A 129 0.75 4.41 9.93
C VAL A 129 1.06 4.98 11.32
N ASP A 130 0.14 5.77 11.90
CA ASP A 130 0.33 6.39 13.22
C ASP A 130 0.49 5.35 14.33
N GLU A 131 -0.20 4.21 14.24
CA GLU A 131 -0.22 3.17 15.27
C GLU A 131 0.93 2.16 15.13
N ASN A 132 1.47 1.95 13.92
CA ASN A 132 2.35 0.82 13.65
C ASN A 132 3.75 1.21 13.13
N ILE A 133 3.95 2.46 12.72
CA ILE A 133 5.22 2.91 12.14
C ILE A 133 5.93 3.89 13.07
N ASP A 134 7.16 3.56 13.43
CA ASP A 134 8.05 4.48 14.15
C ASP A 134 8.68 5.46 13.14
N ILE A 135 8.20 6.69 13.11
CA ILE A 135 8.65 7.76 12.19
C ILE A 135 10.12 8.15 12.40
N ASN A 136 10.74 7.78 13.52
CA ASN A 136 12.16 8.00 13.76
C ASN A 136 13.04 6.94 13.06
N LYS A 137 12.44 5.83 12.63
CA LYS A 137 13.12 4.71 11.98
C LYS A 137 12.73 4.54 10.53
N THR A 138 11.46 4.82 10.19
CA THR A 138 10.88 4.56 8.88
C THR A 138 10.35 5.83 8.26
N GLN A 139 10.87 6.18 7.08
CA GLN A 139 10.31 7.26 6.27
C GLN A 139 9.11 6.75 5.47
N VAL A 140 7.95 7.42 5.63
CA VAL A 140 6.74 7.11 4.87
C VAL A 140 6.52 8.13 3.77
N ILE A 141 6.39 7.65 2.53
CA ILE A 141 6.12 8.45 1.34
C ILE A 141 4.80 7.99 0.74
N PHE A 142 3.85 8.91 0.59
CA PHE A 142 2.61 8.65 -0.13
C PHE A 142 2.63 9.34 -1.49
N ARG A 143 2.53 8.56 -2.56
CA ARG A 143 2.41 9.07 -3.93
C ARG A 143 0.94 9.12 -4.32
N GLY A 144 0.41 10.33 -4.45
CA GLY A 144 -0.94 10.56 -4.94
C GLY A 144 -1.07 10.33 -6.44
N TYR A 145 -2.26 10.62 -6.97
CA TYR A 145 -2.56 10.51 -8.40
C TYR A 145 -1.68 11.47 -9.19
N SER A 146 -0.98 10.97 -10.19
CA SER A 146 -0.26 11.80 -11.15
C SER A 146 -1.24 12.32 -12.19
N VAL A 147 -1.30 13.63 -12.38
CA VAL A 147 -2.07 14.23 -13.47
C VAL A 147 -1.48 13.74 -14.79
N THR A 148 -2.31 13.08 -15.61
CA THR A 148 -1.92 12.71 -16.97
C THR A 148 -1.79 13.98 -17.79
N HIS A 149 -0.58 14.23 -18.29
CA HIS A 149 -0.38 15.27 -19.29
C HIS A 149 -1.01 14.78 -20.61
N PHE A 150 -2.20 15.25 -20.90
CA PHE A 150 -2.75 15.14 -22.25
C PHE A 150 -1.95 16.09 -23.15
N LYS A 151 -1.31 15.55 -24.16
CA LYS A 151 -0.80 16.32 -25.30
C LYS A 151 -1.92 16.49 -26.31
#